data_68203b6d1ef84dcf1f01bb1e96ffbe83
#
_entry.id   68203b6d1ef84dcf1f01bb1e96ffbe83
#
_cell.length_a   1.000
_cell.length_b   1.000
_cell.length_c   1.000
_cell.angle_alpha   90.00
_cell.angle_beta   90.00
_cell.angle_gamma   90.00
#
_symmetry.space_group_name_H-M   'P 1'
#
loop_
_entity.id
_entity.type
_entity.pdbx_description
1 polymer ?
#
loop_
_entity_poly.entity_id
_entity_poly.type
_entity_poly.pdbx_seq_one_letter_code
_entity_poly.pdbx_strand_id
1 'polypeptide(L)'
;MAQTEITKQEIQAIFPKVAATIADALGCDVEEVTPHASLIDDLNAESIDFLDMVFRLEREFKVKIPRGKIVETARGTLSEAEFEQNGIVTDVGLKQLRQYLSEVPPERFRTPAKVKDIPRLFTSETFCKLVVAAQREAKASG
;
A
#
# COMPACT_ATOMS: atom_id res chain seq x y z
N MET A 1 3.68 -21.34 11.66
CA MET A 1 4.80 -20.92 10.86
C MET A 1 4.78 -19.43 10.63
N ALA A 2 5.89 -18.78 10.89
CA ALA A 2 5.96 -17.34 10.70
C ALA A 2 5.76 -17.01 9.23
N GLN A 3 5.03 -15.93 8.97
CA GLN A 3 4.89 -15.47 7.61
C GLN A 3 6.24 -14.96 7.12
N THR A 4 6.62 -15.40 5.94
CA THR A 4 7.83 -14.92 5.32
C THR A 4 7.63 -13.47 4.91
N GLU A 5 8.55 -12.61 5.27
CA GLU A 5 8.47 -11.23 4.84
C GLU A 5 8.57 -11.15 3.32
N ILE A 6 7.92 -10.14 2.77
CA ILE A 6 7.99 -9.88 1.35
C ILE A 6 9.38 -9.33 1.05
N THR A 7 10.11 -10.01 0.18
CA THR A 7 11.49 -9.66 -0.13
C THR A 7 11.57 -8.61 -1.23
N LYS A 8 12.72 -7.94 -1.29
CA LYS A 8 12.98 -6.98 -2.38
C LYS A 8 12.94 -7.67 -3.73
N GLN A 9 13.40 -8.92 -3.79
CA GLN A 9 13.39 -9.69 -5.03
C GLN A 9 11.97 -9.92 -5.52
N GLU A 10 11.05 -10.25 -4.63
CA GLU A 10 9.65 -10.43 -5.00
C GLU A 10 9.05 -9.13 -5.54
N ILE A 11 9.38 -8.03 -4.88
CA ILE A 11 8.90 -6.71 -5.32
C ILE A 11 9.48 -6.36 -6.69
N GLN A 12 10.78 -6.54 -6.87
CA GLN A 12 11.44 -6.21 -8.12
C GLN A 12 10.93 -7.05 -9.29
N ALA A 13 10.57 -8.31 -9.01
CA ALA A 13 10.06 -9.20 -10.04
C ALA A 13 8.75 -8.69 -10.65
N ILE A 14 7.91 -8.04 -9.86
CA ILE A 14 6.61 -7.55 -10.35
C ILE A 14 6.58 -6.04 -10.55
N PHE A 15 7.59 -5.32 -10.08
CA PHE A 15 7.60 -3.86 -10.14
C PHE A 15 7.35 -3.30 -11.56
N PRO A 16 8.02 -3.79 -12.60
CA PRO A 16 7.78 -3.24 -13.94
C PRO A 16 6.31 -3.31 -14.35
N LYS A 17 5.63 -4.40 -14.00
CA LYS A 17 4.23 -4.59 -14.34
C LYS A 17 3.33 -3.69 -13.49
N VAL A 18 3.65 -3.56 -12.21
CA VAL A 18 2.92 -2.67 -11.32
C VAL A 18 3.09 -1.23 -11.76
N ALA A 19 4.33 -0.84 -12.08
CA ALA A 19 4.62 0.52 -12.53
C ALA A 19 3.88 0.85 -13.82
N ALA A 20 3.86 -0.07 -14.76
CA ALA A 20 3.13 0.13 -16.03
C ALA A 20 1.63 0.29 -15.78
N THR A 21 1.08 -0.49 -14.85
CA THR A 21 -0.33 -0.41 -14.51
C THR A 21 -0.66 0.94 -13.86
N ILE A 22 0.19 1.40 -12.94
CA ILE A 22 0.01 2.69 -12.29
C ILE A 22 0.11 3.82 -13.30
N ALA A 23 1.13 3.78 -14.15
CA ALA A 23 1.34 4.81 -15.17
C ALA A 23 0.14 4.90 -16.10
N ASP A 24 -0.41 3.76 -16.49
CA ASP A 24 -1.57 3.71 -17.36
C ASP A 24 -2.81 4.30 -16.68
N ALA A 25 -2.98 3.98 -15.40
CA ALA A 25 -4.12 4.50 -14.63
C ALA A 25 -4.05 6.01 -14.44
N LEU A 26 -2.85 6.55 -14.25
CA LEU A 26 -2.65 7.97 -13.96
C LEU A 26 -2.34 8.81 -15.19
N GLY A 27 -2.09 8.16 -16.33
CA GLY A 27 -1.76 8.87 -17.56
C GLY A 27 -0.39 9.53 -17.54
N CYS A 28 0.55 8.94 -16.82
CA CYS A 28 1.93 9.44 -16.75
C CYS A 28 2.89 8.44 -17.38
N ASP A 29 4.16 8.85 -17.48
CA ASP A 29 5.19 7.97 -18.02
C ASP A 29 5.62 6.95 -16.97
N VAL A 30 5.92 5.73 -17.43
CA VAL A 30 6.31 4.67 -16.52
C VAL A 30 7.61 5.01 -15.77
N GLU A 31 8.47 5.82 -16.37
CA GLU A 31 9.71 6.25 -15.74
C GLU A 31 9.48 7.14 -14.52
N GLU A 32 8.33 7.77 -14.44
CA GLU A 32 7.97 8.59 -13.28
C GLU A 32 7.56 7.74 -12.09
N VAL A 33 7.17 6.49 -12.34
CA VAL A 33 6.72 5.58 -11.29
C VAL A 33 7.92 4.85 -10.69
N THR A 34 8.60 5.54 -9.77
CA THR A 34 9.72 4.94 -9.05
C THR A 34 9.21 4.19 -7.81
N PRO A 35 10.01 3.27 -7.25
CA PRO A 35 9.54 2.51 -6.07
C PRO A 35 9.12 3.38 -4.89
N HIS A 36 9.81 4.50 -4.68
CA HIS A 36 9.55 5.37 -3.53
C HIS A 36 8.62 6.53 -3.84
N ALA A 37 8.09 6.61 -5.07
CA ALA A 37 7.20 7.70 -5.44
C ALA A 37 5.90 7.57 -4.66
N SER A 38 5.50 8.66 -4.00
CA SER A 38 4.19 8.76 -3.39
C SER A 38 3.17 8.94 -4.49
N LEU A 39 2.14 8.12 -4.51
CA LEU A 39 1.16 8.18 -5.58
C LEU A 39 0.41 9.52 -5.58
N ILE A 40 0.09 10.04 -4.39
CA ILE A 40 -0.61 11.31 -4.28
C ILE A 40 0.34 12.49 -4.41
N ASP A 41 1.42 12.50 -3.62
CA ASP A 41 2.28 13.68 -3.56
C ASP A 41 3.22 13.81 -4.77
N ASP A 42 3.70 12.70 -5.30
CA ASP A 42 4.65 12.73 -6.42
C ASP A 42 3.98 12.51 -7.77
N LEU A 43 2.93 11.70 -7.82
CA LEU A 43 2.28 11.35 -9.09
C LEU A 43 0.90 11.99 -9.25
N ASN A 44 0.48 12.80 -8.28
CA ASN A 44 -0.78 13.55 -8.33
C ASN A 44 -2.03 12.67 -8.42
N ALA A 45 -1.97 11.47 -7.86
CA ALA A 45 -3.14 10.60 -7.82
C ALA A 45 -4.19 11.17 -6.87
N GLU A 46 -5.46 10.98 -7.22
CA GLU A 46 -6.57 11.33 -6.36
C GLU A 46 -7.09 10.09 -5.65
N SER A 47 -7.92 10.28 -4.62
CA SER A 47 -8.47 9.13 -3.88
C SER A 47 -9.21 8.15 -4.78
N ILE A 48 -9.92 8.66 -5.79
CA ILE A 48 -10.65 7.82 -6.73
C ILE A 48 -9.69 6.99 -7.59
N ASP A 49 -8.48 7.52 -7.84
CA ASP A 49 -7.50 6.81 -8.64
C ASP A 49 -6.99 5.56 -7.93
N PHE A 50 -6.96 5.58 -6.59
CA PHE A 50 -6.55 4.40 -5.83
C PHE A 50 -7.47 3.22 -6.11
N LEU A 51 -8.76 3.48 -6.16
CA LEU A 51 -9.73 2.42 -6.43
C LEU A 51 -9.52 1.85 -7.83
N ASP A 52 -9.31 2.73 -8.80
CA ASP A 52 -9.05 2.31 -10.18
C ASP A 52 -7.76 1.50 -10.27
N MET A 53 -6.70 1.95 -9.60
CA MET A 53 -5.42 1.23 -9.58
C MET A 53 -5.58 -0.15 -8.97
N VAL A 54 -6.30 -0.25 -7.86
CA VAL A 54 -6.52 -1.54 -7.21
C VAL A 54 -7.23 -2.50 -8.17
N PHE A 55 -8.29 -2.03 -8.84
CA PHE A 55 -9.01 -2.87 -9.80
C PHE A 55 -8.14 -3.30 -10.97
N ARG A 56 -7.31 -2.40 -11.47
CA ARG A 56 -6.40 -2.73 -12.58
C ARG A 56 -5.37 -3.76 -12.16
N LEU A 57 -4.83 -3.62 -10.95
CA LEU A 57 -3.86 -4.59 -10.43
C LEU A 57 -4.51 -5.95 -10.20
N GLU A 58 -5.75 -5.97 -9.69
CA GLU A 58 -6.48 -7.22 -9.52
C GLU A 58 -6.63 -7.96 -10.84
N ARG A 59 -6.97 -7.24 -11.89
CA ARG A 59 -7.12 -7.85 -13.21
C ARG A 59 -5.78 -8.30 -13.78
N GLU A 60 -4.77 -7.46 -13.65
CA GLU A 60 -3.47 -7.75 -14.23
C GLU A 60 -2.82 -8.98 -13.61
N PHE A 61 -2.92 -9.11 -12.29
CA PHE A 61 -2.29 -10.19 -11.55
C PHE A 61 -3.26 -11.34 -11.20
N LYS A 62 -4.54 -11.18 -11.55
CA LYS A 62 -5.58 -12.18 -11.28
C LYS A 62 -5.68 -12.52 -9.80
N VAL A 63 -5.70 -11.50 -8.98
CA VAL A 63 -5.82 -11.62 -7.52
C VAL A 63 -6.92 -10.70 -7.02
N LYS A 64 -7.24 -10.83 -5.74
CA LYS A 64 -8.19 -9.93 -5.09
C LYS A 64 -7.49 -9.14 -4.00
N ILE A 65 -7.73 -7.84 -3.99
CA ILE A 65 -7.16 -6.92 -3.01
C ILE A 65 -8.31 -6.17 -2.34
N PRO A 66 -9.01 -6.80 -1.36
CA PRO A 66 -10.13 -6.15 -0.70
C PRO A 66 -9.65 -4.92 0.08
N ARG A 67 -10.32 -3.78 -0.13
CA ARG A 67 -9.93 -2.54 0.53
C ARG A 67 -10.02 -2.62 2.05
N GLY A 68 -11.06 -3.28 2.55
CA GLY A 68 -11.19 -3.47 3.99
C GLY A 68 -10.01 -4.21 4.59
N LYS A 69 -9.46 -5.16 3.83
CA LYS A 69 -8.33 -5.93 4.28
C LYS A 69 -7.05 -5.10 4.35
N ILE A 70 -6.92 -4.10 3.48
CA ILE A 70 -5.77 -3.19 3.52
C ILE A 70 -5.75 -2.46 4.86
N VAL A 71 -6.89 -1.89 5.25
CA VAL A 71 -7.01 -1.18 6.52
C VAL A 71 -6.78 -2.11 7.69
N GLU A 72 -7.40 -3.29 7.64
CA GLU A 72 -7.27 -4.29 8.68
C GLU A 72 -5.82 -4.72 8.87
N THR A 73 -5.11 -4.97 7.76
CA THR A 73 -3.72 -5.36 7.81
C THR A 73 -2.85 -4.24 8.36
N ALA A 74 -3.14 -3.00 8.00
CA ALA A 74 -2.39 -1.84 8.49
C ALA A 74 -2.52 -1.68 10.00
N ARG A 75 -3.69 -2.02 10.57
CA ARG A 75 -3.90 -1.99 12.02
C ARG A 75 -3.17 -3.12 12.74
N GLY A 76 -2.89 -4.21 12.03
CA GLY A 76 -2.28 -5.38 12.64
C GLY A 76 -3.20 -5.98 13.70
N THR A 77 -2.68 -6.16 14.92
CA THR A 77 -3.47 -6.74 16.03
C THR A 77 -4.23 -5.70 16.84
N LEU A 78 -4.07 -4.42 16.49
CA LEU A 78 -4.76 -3.35 17.22
C LEU A 78 -6.23 -3.30 16.83
N SER A 79 -7.08 -2.97 17.81
CA SER A 79 -8.47 -2.69 17.51
C SER A 79 -8.57 -1.31 16.85
N GLU A 80 -9.74 -1.01 16.29
CA GLU A 80 -9.94 0.30 15.67
C GLU A 80 -9.70 1.42 16.68
N ALA A 81 -10.22 1.26 17.90
CA ALA A 81 -10.06 2.27 18.96
C ALA A 81 -8.61 2.42 19.40
N GLU A 82 -7.84 1.35 19.35
CA GLU A 82 -6.40 1.40 19.66
C GLU A 82 -5.60 2.06 18.57
N PHE A 83 -6.06 1.91 17.33
CA PHE A 83 -5.35 2.44 16.17
C PHE A 83 -5.60 3.93 15.98
N GLU A 84 -6.85 4.35 16.16
CA GLU A 84 -7.22 5.75 15.93
C GLU A 84 -8.25 6.23 16.93
N GLN A 85 -8.29 7.55 17.14
CA GLN A 85 -9.33 8.20 17.93
C GLN A 85 -9.69 9.51 17.26
N ASN A 86 -10.98 9.67 16.96
CA ASN A 86 -11.50 10.88 16.31
C ASN A 86 -10.79 11.19 14.99
N GLY A 87 -10.45 10.14 14.23
CA GLY A 87 -9.80 10.29 12.93
C GLY A 87 -8.31 10.56 13.00
N ILE A 88 -7.73 10.53 14.20
CA ILE A 88 -6.29 10.74 14.38
C ILE A 88 -5.65 9.43 14.82
N VAL A 89 -4.57 9.04 14.14
CA VAL A 89 -3.85 7.81 14.48
C VAL A 89 -3.19 7.99 15.84
N THR A 90 -3.38 7.03 16.73
CA THR A 90 -2.78 7.06 18.06
C THR A 90 -1.28 6.80 17.96
N ASP A 91 -0.54 7.04 19.07
CA ASP A 91 0.90 6.76 19.08
C ASP A 91 1.17 5.28 18.81
N VAL A 92 0.37 4.40 19.41
CA VAL A 92 0.48 2.96 19.18
C VAL A 92 0.14 2.64 17.73
N GLY A 93 -0.92 3.27 17.21
CA GLY A 93 -1.33 3.10 15.82
C GLY A 93 -0.26 3.56 14.84
N LEU A 94 0.39 4.68 15.15
CA LEU A 94 1.45 5.20 14.29
C LEU A 94 2.65 4.26 14.26
N LYS A 95 3.00 3.70 15.40
CA LYS A 95 4.08 2.71 15.47
C LYS A 95 3.76 1.49 14.60
N GLN A 96 2.53 1.00 14.68
CA GLN A 96 2.09 -0.13 13.88
C GLN A 96 2.09 0.23 12.39
N LEU A 97 1.64 1.44 12.06
CA LEU A 97 1.60 1.89 10.67
C LEU A 97 3.02 1.97 10.09
N ARG A 98 3.97 2.46 10.87
CA ARG A 98 5.36 2.52 10.42
C ARG A 98 5.93 1.13 10.15
N GLN A 99 5.55 0.15 10.94
CA GLN A 99 5.99 -1.23 10.72
C GLN A 99 5.37 -1.80 9.46
N TYR A 100 4.08 -1.52 9.24
CA TYR A 100 3.39 -2.00 8.05
C TYR A 100 3.95 -1.36 6.79
N LEU A 101 4.22 -0.06 6.83
CA LEU A 101 4.74 0.71 5.71
C LEU A 101 6.25 0.95 5.86
N SER A 102 6.98 -0.12 6.16
CA SER A 102 8.42 -0.03 6.43
C SER A 102 9.22 0.48 5.23
N GLU A 103 8.67 0.39 4.02
CA GLU A 103 9.32 0.89 2.81
C GLU A 103 9.20 2.42 2.67
N VAL A 104 8.32 3.06 3.45
CA VAL A 104 8.11 4.50 3.40
C VAL A 104 9.11 5.19 4.31
N PRO A 105 9.83 6.24 3.83
CA PRO A 105 10.77 6.95 4.69
C PRO A 105 10.10 7.48 5.95
N PRO A 106 10.75 7.33 7.13
CA PRO A 106 10.15 7.76 8.40
C PRO A 106 9.74 9.22 8.43
N GLU A 107 10.45 10.09 7.73
CA GLU A 107 10.14 11.51 7.70
C GLU A 107 8.82 11.85 7.01
N ARG A 108 8.24 10.91 6.28
CA ARG A 108 6.95 11.12 5.66
C ARG A 108 5.79 10.93 6.63
N PHE A 109 6.04 10.31 7.77
CA PHE A 109 5.02 10.10 8.80
C PHE A 109 4.91 11.36 9.66
N ARG A 110 3.90 12.16 9.39
CA ARG A 110 3.67 13.40 10.11
C ARG A 110 2.85 13.18 11.37
N THR A 111 3.04 14.04 12.36
CA THR A 111 2.23 14.03 13.58
C THR A 111 1.58 15.39 13.75
N PRO A 112 0.29 15.43 14.10
CA PRO A 112 -0.61 14.30 14.25
C PRO A 112 -0.91 13.64 12.90
N ALA A 113 -0.95 12.32 12.89
CA ALA A 113 -1.24 11.56 11.67
C ALA A 113 -2.75 11.35 11.58
N LYS A 114 -3.34 11.80 10.47
CA LYS A 114 -4.78 11.64 10.27
C LYS A 114 -5.06 10.42 9.40
N VAL A 115 -6.11 9.68 9.77
CA VAL A 115 -6.47 8.47 9.01
C VAL A 115 -6.71 8.80 7.54
N LYS A 116 -7.34 9.94 7.27
CA LYS A 116 -7.62 10.36 5.89
C LYS A 116 -6.36 10.61 5.06
N ASP A 117 -5.23 10.85 5.73
CA ASP A 117 -3.96 11.13 5.04
C ASP A 117 -3.10 9.88 4.86
N ILE A 118 -3.52 8.73 5.38
CA ILE A 118 -2.77 7.48 5.23
C ILE A 118 -2.49 7.15 3.75
N PRO A 119 -3.45 7.34 2.82
CA PRO A 119 -3.16 7.06 1.41
C PRO A 119 -1.98 7.85 0.84
N ARG A 120 -1.66 9.03 1.40
CA ARG A 120 -0.51 9.81 0.95
C ARG A 120 0.81 9.10 1.24
N LEU A 121 0.82 8.17 2.17
CA LEU A 121 2.01 7.40 2.52
C LEU A 121 2.25 6.24 1.56
N PHE A 122 1.24 5.88 0.76
CA PHE A 122 1.37 4.75 -0.15
C PHE A 122 2.28 5.11 -1.32
N THR A 123 3.28 4.24 -1.54
CA THR A 123 4.20 4.37 -2.67
C THR A 123 3.92 3.28 -3.68
N SER A 124 4.61 3.35 -4.83
CA SER A 124 4.53 2.29 -5.82
C SER A 124 4.97 0.96 -5.23
N GLU A 125 6.00 0.98 -4.40
CA GLU A 125 6.48 -0.22 -3.72
C GLU A 125 5.41 -0.79 -2.79
N THR A 126 4.64 0.07 -2.12
CA THR A 126 3.54 -0.36 -1.26
C THR A 126 2.53 -1.20 -2.05
N PHE A 127 2.20 -0.76 -3.26
CA PHE A 127 1.28 -1.52 -4.11
C PHE A 127 1.88 -2.85 -4.53
N CYS A 128 3.20 -2.92 -4.76
CA CYS A 128 3.85 -4.19 -5.02
C CYS A 128 3.66 -5.15 -3.85
N LYS A 129 3.82 -4.65 -2.63
CA LYS A 129 3.61 -5.46 -1.44
C LYS A 129 2.18 -5.99 -1.35
N LEU A 130 1.21 -5.15 -1.69
CA LEU A 130 -0.19 -5.57 -1.69
C LEU A 130 -0.44 -6.68 -2.70
N VAL A 131 0.15 -6.57 -3.88
CA VAL A 131 0.01 -7.60 -4.92
C VAL A 131 0.65 -8.91 -4.47
N VAL A 132 1.87 -8.85 -3.93
CA VAL A 132 2.56 -10.06 -3.47
C VAL A 132 1.77 -10.74 -2.36
N ALA A 133 1.27 -9.96 -1.42
CA ALA A 133 0.45 -10.51 -0.33
C ALA A 133 -0.81 -11.18 -0.87
N ALA A 134 -1.46 -10.56 -1.85
CA ALA A 134 -2.66 -11.13 -2.46
C ALA A 134 -2.35 -12.42 -3.22
N GLN A 135 -1.20 -12.47 -3.90
CA GLN A 135 -0.78 -13.68 -4.59
C GLN A 135 -0.52 -14.83 -3.63
N ARG A 136 0.12 -14.54 -2.49
CA ARG A 136 0.37 -15.55 -1.46
C ARG A 136 -0.93 -16.07 -0.87
N GLU A 137 -1.88 -15.19 -0.64
CA GLU A 137 -3.18 -15.55 -0.09
C GLU A 137 -3.96 -16.41 -1.07
N ALA A 138 -3.91 -16.08 -2.36
CA ALA A 138 -4.56 -16.87 -3.38
C ALA A 138 -3.99 -18.29 -3.44
N LYS A 139 -2.67 -18.43 -3.30
CA LYS A 139 -2.03 -19.74 -3.26
C LYS A 139 -2.42 -20.54 -2.02
N ALA A 140 -2.53 -19.86 -0.87
CA ALA A 140 -2.90 -20.52 0.36
C ALA A 140 -4.34 -21.01 0.34
N SER A 141 -5.22 -20.28 -0.37
CA SER A 141 -6.64 -20.63 -0.46
C SER A 141 -6.93 -21.70 -1.49
N GLY A 142 -6.06 -21.84 -2.43
CA GLY A 142 -6.29 -22.73 -3.53
C GLY A 142 -5.31 -23.83 -3.64
#